data_c18098338ae16cc925060a5700956097
#
_entry.id   c18098338ae16cc925060a5700956097
#
_cell.length_a   1.000
_cell.length_b   1.000
_cell.length_c   1.000
_cell.angle_alpha   90.00
_cell.angle_beta   90.00
_cell.angle_gamma   90.00
#
_symmetry.space_group_name_H-M   'P 1'
#
loop_
_entity.id
_entity.type
_entity.pdbx_description
1 polymer ?
#
loop_
_entity_poly.entity_id
_entity_poly.type
_entity_poly.pdbx_seq_one_letter_code
_entity_poly.pdbx_strand_id
1 'polypeptide(L)'
;MLAPEYGGDGGKTVGVCAQKKGPVAFFPAHWAPNDLMLYNGTQFPSAYNGGAFIAFHGSWNRAPLPQAGYNVVFQPLTDGKASGKYLVFADGFAGGHLDPGQAAHRPSGVASGPDGGFYIADDQHGRIWRVTFNGEKTAGLEPAPAPPQSASSSASSGTAQAQPPEGIHPNAGATTSSLPTPPGQTQEQVALGEQIFHGQKGGTCAGCHGASAKGSPLGPDLTNGKWRWGDGSVPSIAATITKGVPQPKDYRSGMPPMGGAQLTPTDVLALADYIWALNHQNGR
;
A
#
# COMPACT_ATOMS: atom_id res chain seq x y z
N MET A 1 -16.31 -8.10 -0.18
CA MET A 1 -16.58 -7.80 -1.60
C MET A 1 -15.63 -8.61 -2.45
N LEU A 2 -16.11 -9.20 -3.54
CA LEU A 2 -15.23 -9.79 -4.53
C LEU A 2 -14.82 -8.69 -5.49
N ALA A 3 -13.52 -8.55 -5.76
CA ALA A 3 -13.04 -7.56 -6.70
C ALA A 3 -13.51 -7.88 -8.13
N PRO A 4 -13.74 -6.87 -8.98
CA PRO A 4 -14.27 -7.08 -10.34
C PRO A 4 -13.46 -8.06 -11.18
N GLU A 5 -12.14 -8.08 -11.03
CA GLU A 5 -11.21 -8.98 -11.71
C GLU A 5 -11.42 -10.47 -11.35
N TYR A 6 -12.10 -10.75 -10.24
CA TYR A 6 -12.51 -12.10 -9.83
C TYR A 6 -14.02 -12.35 -10.01
N GLY A 7 -14.66 -11.62 -10.93
CA GLY A 7 -16.08 -11.73 -11.22
C GLY A 7 -16.99 -11.01 -10.24
N GLY A 8 -16.46 -10.08 -9.46
CA GLY A 8 -17.27 -9.23 -8.58
C GLY A 8 -17.98 -8.11 -9.35
N ASP A 9 -19.04 -7.59 -8.76
CA ASP A 9 -19.89 -6.53 -9.31
C ASP A 9 -19.69 -5.16 -8.63
N GLY A 10 -18.50 -4.95 -8.05
CA GLY A 10 -18.18 -3.74 -7.28
C GLY A 10 -18.89 -3.67 -5.93
N GLY A 11 -19.37 -4.80 -5.42
CA GLY A 11 -20.00 -4.89 -4.11
C GLY A 11 -21.53 -4.71 -4.13
N LYS A 12 -22.15 -4.71 -5.30
CA LYS A 12 -23.62 -4.65 -5.45
C LYS A 12 -24.29 -5.91 -4.93
N THR A 13 -23.61 -7.06 -5.08
CA THR A 13 -24.04 -8.33 -4.50
C THR A 13 -22.94 -8.92 -3.63
N VAL A 14 -23.29 -9.62 -2.58
CA VAL A 14 -22.30 -10.24 -1.69
C VAL A 14 -21.82 -11.58 -2.27
N GLY A 15 -22.61 -12.21 -3.11
CA GLY A 15 -22.28 -13.43 -3.81
C GLY A 15 -21.75 -14.54 -2.89
N VAL A 16 -20.75 -15.25 -3.33
CA VAL A 16 -20.10 -16.36 -2.57
C VAL A 16 -19.42 -15.86 -1.28
N CYS A 17 -19.07 -14.59 -1.17
CA CYS A 17 -18.49 -14.01 0.04
C CYS A 17 -19.45 -14.04 1.23
N ALA A 18 -20.79 -14.01 1.00
CA ALA A 18 -21.78 -14.15 2.06
C ALA A 18 -21.69 -15.49 2.81
N GLN A 19 -21.15 -16.52 2.16
CA GLN A 19 -21.01 -17.89 2.70
C GLN A 19 -19.69 -18.08 3.45
N LYS A 20 -18.80 -17.09 3.45
CA LYS A 20 -17.49 -17.15 4.10
C LYS A 20 -17.56 -16.51 5.48
N LYS A 21 -16.73 -17.03 6.40
CA LYS A 21 -16.55 -16.38 7.70
C LYS A 21 -15.89 -15.01 7.50
N GLY A 22 -16.43 -14.00 8.15
CA GLY A 22 -15.79 -12.68 8.20
C GLY A 22 -14.44 -12.72 8.92
N PRO A 23 -13.61 -11.70 8.74
CA PRO A 23 -12.36 -11.58 9.47
C PRO A 23 -12.61 -11.40 10.97
N VAL A 24 -11.67 -11.87 11.80
CA VAL A 24 -11.70 -11.67 13.27
C VAL A 24 -11.49 -10.18 13.60
N ALA A 25 -10.60 -9.53 12.87
CA ALA A 25 -10.33 -8.10 12.95
C ALA A 25 -10.02 -7.56 11.55
N PHE A 26 -10.20 -6.26 11.36
CA PHE A 26 -9.86 -5.60 10.10
C PHE A 26 -9.19 -4.26 10.39
N PHE A 27 -8.31 -3.87 9.47
CA PHE A 27 -7.43 -2.71 9.58
C PHE A 27 -7.50 -1.88 8.29
N PRO A 28 -6.99 -0.65 8.29
CA PRO A 28 -6.97 0.14 7.08
C PRO A 28 -6.29 -0.59 5.91
N ALA A 29 -6.87 -0.45 4.72
CA ALA A 29 -6.36 -1.07 3.52
C ALA A 29 -4.91 -0.68 3.23
N HIS A 30 -4.17 -1.57 2.60
CA HIS A 30 -2.78 -1.39 2.18
C HIS A 30 -1.74 -1.23 3.31
N TRP A 31 -2.08 -1.48 4.58
CA TRP A 31 -1.10 -1.46 5.66
C TRP A 31 -0.13 -2.64 5.62
N ALA A 32 -0.45 -3.69 4.88
CA ALA A 32 0.38 -4.89 4.69
C ALA A 32 0.76 -5.57 6.01
N PRO A 33 -0.15 -6.32 6.66
CA PRO A 33 0.18 -7.11 7.83
C PRO A 33 1.10 -8.26 7.41
N ASN A 34 2.30 -8.31 7.98
CA ASN A 34 3.30 -9.32 7.66
C ASN A 34 3.40 -10.41 8.72
N ASP A 35 3.17 -10.06 9.98
CA ASP A 35 3.28 -11.02 11.06
C ASP A 35 2.29 -10.73 12.19
N LEU A 36 1.94 -11.77 12.95
CA LEU A 36 1.02 -11.71 14.08
C LEU A 36 1.49 -12.63 15.20
N MET A 37 1.47 -12.12 16.43
CA MET A 37 1.77 -12.89 17.63
C MET A 37 0.69 -12.70 18.69
N LEU A 38 0.17 -13.79 19.26
CA LEU A 38 -0.66 -13.76 20.46
C LEU A 38 0.24 -13.58 21.68
N TYR A 39 -0.07 -12.60 22.52
CA TYR A 39 0.74 -12.30 23.69
C TYR A 39 0.16 -12.92 24.95
N ASN A 40 0.99 -13.72 25.64
CA ASN A 40 0.69 -14.33 26.93
C ASN A 40 1.85 -14.14 27.91
N GLY A 41 2.65 -13.09 27.71
CA GLY A 41 3.80 -12.78 28.55
C GLY A 41 3.45 -12.02 29.82
N THR A 42 4.45 -11.83 30.67
CA THR A 42 4.32 -11.11 31.94
C THR A 42 5.11 -9.79 31.96
N GLN A 43 5.80 -9.46 30.87
CA GLN A 43 6.62 -8.24 30.77
C GLN A 43 5.76 -6.99 30.67
N PHE A 44 4.69 -7.04 29.87
CA PHE A 44 3.74 -5.94 29.71
C PHE A 44 2.56 -6.08 30.68
N PRO A 45 1.77 -5.01 30.88
CA PRO A 45 0.54 -5.05 31.68
C PRO A 45 -0.38 -6.20 31.28
N SER A 46 -1.12 -6.74 32.25
CA SER A 46 -2.05 -7.86 32.04
C SER A 46 -3.12 -7.57 30.99
N ALA A 47 -3.42 -6.31 30.74
CA ALA A 47 -4.33 -5.85 29.71
C ALA A 47 -3.90 -6.24 28.27
N TYR A 48 -2.60 -6.57 28.05
CA TYR A 48 -2.12 -7.11 26.77
C TYR A 48 -2.26 -8.63 26.65
N ASN A 49 -2.57 -9.34 27.73
CA ASN A 49 -2.69 -10.80 27.69
C ASN A 49 -3.91 -11.25 26.87
N GLY A 50 -3.70 -12.27 26.06
CA GLY A 50 -4.74 -12.84 25.21
C GLY A 50 -5.03 -12.03 23.94
N GLY A 51 -4.43 -10.87 23.76
CA GLY A 51 -4.54 -10.08 22.54
C GLY A 51 -3.46 -10.40 21.51
N ALA A 52 -3.54 -9.79 20.36
CA ALA A 52 -2.64 -9.98 19.23
C ALA A 52 -1.81 -8.74 18.94
N PHE A 53 -0.48 -8.88 18.88
CA PHE A 53 0.40 -7.90 18.25
C PHE A 53 0.51 -8.20 16.76
N ILE A 54 0.42 -7.19 15.91
CA ILE A 54 0.45 -7.33 14.46
C ILE A 54 1.43 -6.31 13.91
N ALA A 55 2.44 -6.81 13.17
CA ALA A 55 3.39 -5.97 12.45
C ALA A 55 2.81 -5.58 11.09
N PHE A 56 2.68 -4.28 10.86
CA PHE A 56 2.30 -3.73 9.56
C PHE A 56 3.54 -3.18 8.86
N HIS A 57 3.91 -3.86 7.78
CA HIS A 57 5.08 -3.53 6.96
C HIS A 57 4.97 -2.15 6.30
N GLY A 58 3.77 -1.65 6.16
CA GLY A 58 3.48 -0.38 5.53
C GLY A 58 3.22 -0.50 4.04
N SER A 59 2.39 0.40 3.57
CA SER A 59 1.98 0.45 2.17
C SER A 59 3.09 0.98 1.25
N TRP A 60 2.96 0.70 -0.02
CA TRP A 60 3.77 1.24 -1.10
C TRP A 60 2.90 1.65 -2.31
N ASN A 61 1.62 1.30 -2.27
CA ASN A 61 0.65 1.60 -3.31
C ASN A 61 -0.69 2.00 -2.67
N ARG A 62 -0.79 3.23 -2.19
CA ARG A 62 -1.97 3.73 -1.49
C ARG A 62 -2.51 5.04 -2.09
N ALA A 63 -2.02 5.44 -3.26
CA ALA A 63 -2.48 6.66 -3.91
C ALA A 63 -4.03 6.67 -4.09
N PRO A 64 -4.68 7.83 -3.99
CA PRO A 64 -4.09 9.16 -3.79
C PRO A 64 -3.75 9.48 -2.33
N LEU A 65 -4.00 8.55 -1.40
CA LEU A 65 -3.67 8.72 0.01
C LEU A 65 -2.16 8.56 0.24
N PRO A 66 -1.58 9.23 1.23
CA PRO A 66 -0.19 9.02 1.61
C PRO A 66 0.01 7.56 2.05
N GLN A 67 1.24 7.06 1.92
CA GLN A 67 1.58 5.73 2.42
C GLN A 67 1.34 5.67 3.94
N ALA A 68 0.92 4.51 4.45
CA ALA A 68 0.58 4.32 5.85
C ALA A 68 0.79 2.86 6.28
N GLY A 69 0.56 2.58 7.55
CA GLY A 69 1.07 1.40 8.22
C GLY A 69 2.41 1.74 8.84
N TYR A 70 3.44 0.94 8.64
CA TYR A 70 4.78 1.12 9.25
C TYR A 70 4.68 1.20 10.76
N ASN A 71 3.90 0.33 11.36
CA ASN A 71 3.65 0.30 12.80
C ASN A 71 3.43 -1.13 13.30
N VAL A 72 3.45 -1.27 14.61
CA VAL A 72 2.95 -2.46 15.28
C VAL A 72 1.71 -2.06 16.05
N VAL A 73 0.63 -2.80 15.87
CA VAL A 73 -0.60 -2.58 16.62
C VAL A 73 -0.86 -3.72 17.58
N PHE A 74 -1.64 -3.43 18.62
CA PHE A 74 -2.21 -4.42 19.50
C PHE A 74 -3.73 -4.46 19.31
N GLN A 75 -4.26 -5.65 19.03
CA GLN A 75 -5.69 -5.92 18.95
C GLN A 75 -6.12 -6.73 20.16
N PRO A 76 -6.91 -6.15 21.07
CA PRO A 76 -7.52 -6.92 22.17
C PRO A 76 -8.44 -8.02 21.60
N LEU A 77 -8.39 -9.19 22.20
CA LEU A 77 -9.26 -10.32 21.84
C LEU A 77 -9.98 -10.82 23.10
N THR A 78 -11.21 -11.25 22.94
CA THR A 78 -12.00 -11.98 23.95
C THR A 78 -12.66 -13.15 23.26
N ASP A 79 -12.49 -14.36 23.75
CA ASP A 79 -13.03 -15.58 23.18
C ASP A 79 -12.72 -15.75 21.67
N GLY A 80 -11.48 -15.38 21.26
CA GLY A 80 -11.03 -15.47 19.88
C GLY A 80 -11.65 -14.44 18.93
N LYS A 81 -12.31 -13.41 19.45
CA LYS A 81 -12.91 -12.32 18.67
C LYS A 81 -12.28 -10.98 19.06
N ALA A 82 -12.19 -10.07 18.12
CA ALA A 82 -11.74 -8.71 18.43
C ALA A 82 -12.69 -8.07 19.45
N SER A 83 -12.16 -7.57 20.56
CA SER A 83 -12.87 -6.88 21.62
C SER A 83 -12.38 -5.43 21.69
N GLY A 84 -13.14 -4.52 21.11
CA GLY A 84 -12.77 -3.11 21.07
C GLY A 84 -11.87 -2.74 19.89
N LYS A 85 -11.32 -1.52 19.92
CA LYS A 85 -10.46 -0.96 18.89
C LYS A 85 -9.02 -1.48 19.06
N TYR A 86 -8.30 -1.63 17.95
CA TYR A 86 -6.86 -1.83 18.02
C TYR A 86 -6.16 -0.56 18.54
N LEU A 87 -5.02 -0.75 19.14
CA LEU A 87 -4.16 0.31 19.66
C LEU A 87 -2.86 0.31 18.87
N VAL A 88 -2.35 1.49 18.52
CA VAL A 88 -0.99 1.59 17.98
C VAL A 88 -0.01 1.41 19.15
N PHE A 89 0.74 0.32 19.09
CA PHE A 89 1.70 -0.05 20.13
C PHE A 89 3.09 0.57 19.90
N ALA A 90 3.56 0.51 18.65
CA ALA A 90 4.81 1.14 18.23
C ALA A 90 4.63 1.76 16.84
N ASP A 91 5.11 2.98 16.67
CA ASP A 91 4.96 3.79 15.47
C ASP A 91 6.26 4.54 15.13
N GLY A 92 6.22 5.36 14.07
CA GLY A 92 7.35 6.19 13.66
C GLY A 92 8.39 5.47 12.80
N PHE A 93 8.16 4.23 12.43
CA PHE A 93 9.11 3.45 11.62
C PHE A 93 9.36 4.06 10.24
N ALA A 94 8.39 4.73 9.64
CA ALA A 94 8.58 5.42 8.36
C ALA A 94 9.60 6.56 8.41
N GLY A 95 9.90 7.11 9.62
CA GLY A 95 10.84 8.23 9.77
C GLY A 95 10.37 9.54 9.12
N GLY A 96 9.05 9.71 8.92
CA GLY A 96 8.47 10.87 8.23
C GLY A 96 8.45 10.76 6.71
N HIS A 97 8.98 9.68 6.13
CA HIS A 97 9.02 9.45 4.68
C HIS A 97 7.84 8.57 4.26
N LEU A 98 6.76 9.19 3.79
CA LEU A 98 5.52 8.52 3.38
C LEU A 98 5.37 8.40 1.85
N ASP A 99 6.46 8.54 1.13
CA ASP A 99 6.53 8.24 -0.30
C ASP A 99 6.80 6.74 -0.52
N PRO A 100 6.35 6.17 -1.64
CA PRO A 100 6.57 4.76 -1.94
C PRO A 100 8.05 4.38 -1.90
N GLY A 101 8.39 3.36 -1.12
CA GLY A 101 9.76 2.85 -1.00
C GLY A 101 10.74 3.72 -0.21
N GLN A 102 10.30 4.81 0.41
CA GLN A 102 11.17 5.76 1.13
C GLN A 102 11.11 5.62 2.67
N ALA A 103 10.27 4.74 3.20
CA ALA A 103 10.19 4.53 4.64
C ALA A 103 11.55 4.15 5.22
N ALA A 104 11.93 4.78 6.34
CA ALA A 104 13.21 4.53 7.01
C ALA A 104 13.31 3.09 7.53
N HIS A 105 12.19 2.55 8.03
CA HIS A 105 12.09 1.20 8.56
C HIS A 105 10.73 0.60 8.24
N ARG A 106 10.67 -0.73 8.17
CA ARG A 106 9.45 -1.47 7.85
C ARG A 106 9.31 -2.69 8.76
N PRO A 107 8.40 -2.65 9.76
CA PRO A 107 8.15 -3.79 10.63
C PRO A 107 7.74 -5.03 9.83
N SER A 108 8.47 -6.12 9.96
CA SER A 108 8.24 -7.35 9.18
C SER A 108 7.94 -8.57 10.04
N GLY A 109 8.32 -8.56 11.32
CA GLY A 109 8.10 -9.67 12.22
C GLY A 109 7.96 -9.22 13.67
N VAL A 110 7.25 -10.02 14.48
CA VAL A 110 7.09 -9.81 15.93
C VAL A 110 7.29 -11.13 16.67
N ALA A 111 7.99 -11.06 17.81
CA ALA A 111 8.24 -12.23 18.66
C ALA A 111 8.29 -11.84 20.15
N SER A 112 8.02 -12.81 21.01
CA SER A 112 8.28 -12.69 22.45
C SER A 112 9.47 -13.54 22.83
N GLY A 113 10.42 -12.96 23.59
CA GLY A 113 11.53 -13.69 24.17
C GLY A 113 11.14 -14.46 25.43
N PRO A 114 12.02 -15.36 25.90
CA PRO A 114 11.77 -16.12 27.12
C PRO A 114 11.68 -15.26 28.39
N ASP A 115 12.23 -14.05 28.35
CA ASP A 115 12.14 -13.03 29.39
C ASP A 115 10.86 -12.16 29.27
N GLY A 116 9.98 -12.46 28.31
CA GLY A 116 8.77 -11.71 27.99
C GLY A 116 9.03 -10.42 27.20
N GLY A 117 10.28 -10.09 26.88
CA GLY A 117 10.63 -8.97 26.03
C GLY A 117 9.99 -9.12 24.64
N PHE A 118 9.58 -8.01 24.07
CA PHE A 118 8.95 -7.98 22.76
C PHE A 118 9.97 -7.55 21.70
N TYR A 119 10.04 -8.29 20.61
CA TYR A 119 10.98 -8.05 19.52
C TYR A 119 10.24 -7.69 18.25
N ILE A 120 10.75 -6.67 17.54
CA ILE A 120 10.23 -6.21 16.26
C ILE A 120 11.36 -6.29 15.25
N ALA A 121 11.18 -7.05 14.17
CA ALA A 121 12.14 -7.12 13.08
C ALA A 121 11.82 -6.06 12.02
N ASP A 122 12.87 -5.53 11.40
CA ASP A 122 12.86 -4.62 10.25
C ASP A 122 13.66 -5.24 9.11
N ASP A 123 13.06 -5.47 7.96
CA ASP A 123 13.72 -6.04 6.80
C ASP A 123 14.32 -4.98 5.86
N GLN A 124 13.98 -3.71 6.06
CA GLN A 124 14.55 -2.61 5.27
C GLN A 124 16.05 -2.43 5.54
N HIS A 125 16.46 -2.52 6.80
CA HIS A 125 17.84 -2.33 7.23
C HIS A 125 18.39 -3.46 8.11
N GLY A 126 17.70 -4.60 8.18
CA GLY A 126 18.15 -5.76 8.94
C GLY A 126 18.28 -5.49 10.45
N ARG A 127 17.33 -4.75 11.04
CA ARG A 127 17.36 -4.34 12.44
C ARG A 127 16.35 -5.13 13.27
N ILE A 128 16.68 -5.36 14.54
CA ILE A 128 15.76 -5.94 15.53
C ILE A 128 15.71 -5.00 16.72
N TRP A 129 14.52 -4.53 17.07
CA TRP A 129 14.28 -3.78 18.30
C TRP A 129 13.80 -4.72 19.38
N ARG A 130 14.32 -4.54 20.60
CA ARG A 130 13.80 -5.15 21.81
C ARG A 130 13.04 -4.10 22.60
N VAL A 131 11.78 -4.36 22.89
CA VAL A 131 10.90 -3.48 23.67
C VAL A 131 10.62 -4.15 25.00
N THR A 132 10.83 -3.39 26.08
CA THR A 132 10.52 -3.81 27.45
C THR A 132 9.65 -2.76 28.12
N PHE A 133 8.77 -3.18 29.02
CA PHE A 133 7.91 -2.28 29.76
C PHE A 133 8.53 -2.01 31.15
N ASN A 134 8.68 -0.72 31.48
CA ASN A 134 9.25 -0.27 32.73
C ASN A 134 8.24 0.47 33.64
N GLY A 135 6.94 0.47 33.27
CA GLY A 135 5.89 1.14 34.02
C GLY A 135 5.14 0.22 34.98
N GLU A 136 4.04 0.71 35.52
CA GLU A 136 3.14 -0.04 36.38
C GLU A 136 2.37 -1.11 35.60
N LYS A 137 2.56 -2.39 35.97
CA LYS A 137 1.95 -3.53 35.27
C LYS A 137 0.42 -3.62 35.39
N THR A 138 -0.14 -2.85 36.30
CA THR A 138 -1.61 -2.68 36.45
C THR A 138 -2.20 -1.60 35.55
N ALA A 139 -1.36 -0.90 34.78
CA ALA A 139 -1.81 0.11 33.84
C ALA A 139 -2.79 -0.49 32.81
N GLY A 140 -3.89 0.22 32.57
CA GLY A 140 -4.83 -0.11 31.49
C GLY A 140 -4.22 0.10 30.12
N LEU A 141 -4.94 -0.34 29.10
CA LEU A 141 -4.60 -0.05 27.69
C LEU A 141 -4.97 1.42 27.42
N GLU A 142 -4.04 2.31 27.65
CA GLU A 142 -4.19 3.69 27.22
C GLU A 142 -3.64 3.84 25.79
N PRO A 143 -4.35 4.53 24.88
CA PRO A 143 -3.77 4.89 23.59
C PRO A 143 -2.53 5.76 23.84
N ALA A 144 -1.41 5.44 23.19
CA ALA A 144 -0.28 6.35 23.19
C ALA A 144 -0.73 7.74 22.76
N PRO A 145 -0.29 8.83 23.41
CA PRO A 145 -0.54 10.16 22.91
C PRO A 145 -0.07 10.24 21.46
N ALA A 146 -0.92 10.74 20.57
CA ALA A 146 -0.54 10.92 19.19
C ALA A 146 0.80 11.68 19.11
N PRO A 147 1.78 11.21 18.33
CA PRO A 147 3.01 11.94 18.15
C PRO A 147 2.68 13.37 17.70
N PRO A 148 3.44 14.40 18.11
CA PRO A 148 3.18 15.76 17.70
C PRO A 148 3.18 15.79 16.17
N GLN A 149 2.00 16.05 15.61
CA GLN A 149 1.84 16.21 14.17
C GLN A 149 2.64 17.43 13.76
N SER A 150 3.77 17.20 13.10
CA SER A 150 4.37 18.26 12.30
C SER A 150 3.32 18.69 11.28
N ALA A 151 2.92 19.96 11.38
CA ALA A 151 1.83 20.55 10.61
C ALA A 151 2.11 20.42 9.11
N SER A 152 1.49 19.42 8.47
CA SER A 152 1.07 19.50 7.07
C SER A 152 0.22 18.28 6.73
N SER A 153 -1.02 18.56 6.49
CA SER A 153 -2.14 17.74 6.05
C SER A 153 -3.07 17.27 7.17
N SER A 154 -4.23 17.90 7.19
CA SER A 154 -5.44 17.50 7.89
C SER A 154 -5.90 16.11 7.42
N ALA A 155 -5.29 15.07 8.00
CA ALA A 155 -5.88 13.75 7.99
C ALA A 155 -6.73 13.65 9.27
N SER A 156 -8.04 13.72 9.10
CA SER A 156 -9.01 13.49 10.16
C SER A 156 -8.63 12.21 10.93
N SER A 157 -8.59 12.33 12.24
CA SER A 157 -8.54 11.20 13.18
C SER A 157 -9.72 10.27 12.90
N GLY A 158 -9.52 9.35 11.95
CA GLY A 158 -10.51 8.33 11.60
C GLY A 158 -10.62 7.35 12.74
N THR A 159 -11.73 7.38 13.43
CA THR A 159 -12.21 6.28 14.25
C THR A 159 -12.06 4.99 13.44
N ALA A 160 -11.24 4.06 13.95
CA ALA A 160 -11.17 2.70 13.41
C ALA A 160 -12.58 2.12 13.37
N GLN A 161 -13.10 1.88 12.16
CA GLN A 161 -14.36 1.23 11.78
C GLN A 161 -15.28 2.07 10.87
N ALA A 162 -14.84 3.19 10.33
CA ALA A 162 -15.56 3.72 9.18
C ALA A 162 -15.24 2.83 7.99
N GLN A 163 -16.21 2.05 7.54
CA GLN A 163 -16.19 1.47 6.20
C GLN A 163 -15.88 2.61 5.23
N PRO A 164 -14.95 2.43 4.26
CA PRO A 164 -14.75 3.45 3.24
C PRO A 164 -16.10 3.78 2.61
N PRO A 165 -16.38 5.05 2.27
CA PRO A 165 -17.60 5.41 1.57
C PRO A 165 -17.77 4.47 0.37
N GLU A 166 -18.95 3.89 0.21
CA GLU A 166 -19.23 3.01 -0.92
C GLU A 166 -18.85 3.69 -2.24
N GLY A 167 -18.04 3.01 -3.05
CA GLY A 167 -17.79 3.38 -4.42
C GLY A 167 -16.54 4.21 -4.70
N ILE A 168 -15.70 4.54 -3.71
CA ILE A 168 -14.45 5.23 -3.98
C ILE A 168 -13.29 4.23 -3.91
N HIS A 169 -12.80 3.80 -5.08
CA HIS A 169 -11.51 3.13 -5.16
C HIS A 169 -10.42 4.08 -4.64
N PRO A 170 -9.44 3.63 -3.82
CA PRO A 170 -8.38 4.48 -3.28
C PRO A 170 -7.60 5.28 -4.33
N ASN A 171 -7.68 4.88 -5.59
CA ASN A 171 -7.06 5.54 -6.73
C ASN A 171 -8.04 6.45 -7.52
N ALA A 172 -9.28 6.63 -7.08
CA ALA A 172 -10.30 7.40 -7.79
C ALA A 172 -10.18 8.92 -7.63
N GLY A 173 -9.02 9.45 -7.30
CA GLY A 173 -8.84 10.88 -7.03
C GLY A 173 -7.85 11.63 -7.91
N ALA A 174 -7.16 10.95 -8.80
CA ALA A 174 -6.35 11.62 -9.81
C ALA A 174 -7.25 11.99 -10.99
N THR A 175 -7.54 13.27 -11.16
CA THR A 175 -8.29 13.74 -12.33
C THR A 175 -7.35 13.84 -13.52
N THR A 176 -7.52 12.96 -14.50
CA THR A 176 -6.83 13.02 -15.81
C THR A 176 -7.19 14.25 -16.64
N SER A 177 -8.14 15.06 -16.18
CA SER A 177 -8.63 16.24 -16.91
C SER A 177 -7.57 17.32 -17.15
N SER A 178 -6.39 17.21 -16.55
CA SER A 178 -5.26 18.11 -16.74
C SER A 178 -4.10 17.53 -17.54
N LEU A 179 -4.16 16.24 -17.92
CA LEU A 179 -3.10 15.59 -18.69
C LEU A 179 -3.24 15.89 -20.19
N PRO A 180 -2.13 16.17 -20.90
CA PRO A 180 -2.16 16.33 -22.35
C PRO A 180 -2.52 15.02 -23.03
N THR A 181 -3.23 15.12 -24.15
CA THR A 181 -3.61 13.95 -24.95
C THR A 181 -2.59 13.75 -26.07
N PRO A 182 -2.07 12.53 -26.27
CA PRO A 182 -1.19 12.25 -27.39
C PRO A 182 -1.86 12.54 -28.75
N PRO A 183 -1.10 12.97 -29.76
CA PRO A 183 -1.68 13.22 -31.10
C PRO A 183 -2.43 12.00 -31.65
N GLY A 184 -3.68 12.23 -32.07
CA GLY A 184 -4.53 11.18 -32.63
C GLY A 184 -5.22 10.26 -31.62
N GLN A 185 -5.06 10.51 -30.32
CA GLN A 185 -5.70 9.77 -29.22
C GLN A 185 -6.79 10.60 -28.55
N THR A 186 -7.50 10.03 -27.57
CA THR A 186 -8.57 10.71 -26.85
C THR A 186 -8.28 10.81 -25.35
N GLN A 187 -8.94 11.77 -24.68
CA GLN A 187 -8.82 11.94 -23.24
C GLN A 187 -9.35 10.70 -22.47
N GLU A 188 -10.35 10.03 -23.03
CA GLU A 188 -10.91 8.79 -22.46
C GLU A 188 -9.88 7.65 -22.48
N GLN A 189 -9.04 7.58 -23.50
CA GLN A 189 -7.95 6.60 -23.57
C GLN A 189 -6.88 6.89 -22.50
N VAL A 190 -6.50 8.15 -22.33
CA VAL A 190 -5.59 8.56 -21.25
C VAL A 190 -6.17 8.21 -19.88
N ALA A 191 -7.47 8.48 -19.66
CA ALA A 191 -8.17 8.13 -18.43
C ALA A 191 -8.24 6.61 -18.19
N LEU A 192 -8.49 5.82 -19.24
CA LEU A 192 -8.46 4.37 -19.15
C LEU A 192 -7.05 3.87 -18.78
N GLY A 193 -6.02 4.45 -19.38
CA GLY A 193 -4.62 4.13 -19.10
C GLY A 193 -4.24 4.39 -17.63
N GLU A 194 -4.69 5.53 -17.09
CA GLU A 194 -4.53 5.84 -15.66
C GLU A 194 -5.18 4.79 -14.76
N GLN A 195 -6.42 4.43 -15.05
CA GLN A 195 -7.15 3.42 -14.28
C GLN A 195 -6.44 2.06 -14.31
N ILE A 196 -5.92 1.65 -15.47
CA ILE A 196 -5.16 0.39 -15.60
C ILE A 196 -3.82 0.49 -14.85
N PHE A 197 -3.12 1.62 -14.95
CA PHE A 197 -1.87 1.86 -14.22
C PHE A 197 -2.04 1.67 -12.71
N HIS A 198 -3.19 2.10 -12.18
CA HIS A 198 -3.55 2.06 -10.76
C HIS A 198 -4.33 0.80 -10.34
N GLY A 199 -4.44 -0.21 -11.16
CA GLY A 199 -4.92 -1.54 -10.73
C GLY A 199 -6.17 -2.04 -11.43
N GLN A 200 -6.84 -1.27 -12.27
CA GLN A 200 -7.94 -1.82 -13.06
C GLN A 200 -7.42 -2.90 -14.05
N LYS A 201 -8.26 -3.86 -14.36
CA LYS A 201 -7.94 -5.01 -15.24
C LYS A 201 -6.70 -5.78 -14.80
N GLY A 202 -6.39 -5.75 -13.50
CA GLY A 202 -5.22 -6.42 -12.93
C GLY A 202 -3.89 -5.72 -13.21
N GLY A 203 -3.89 -4.46 -13.65
CA GLY A 203 -2.68 -3.67 -13.84
C GLY A 203 -1.90 -3.52 -12.53
N THR A 204 -0.60 -3.80 -12.54
CA THR A 204 0.27 -3.72 -11.36
C THR A 204 1.35 -2.64 -11.51
N CYS A 205 1.20 -1.75 -12.47
CA CYS A 205 2.22 -0.78 -12.88
C CYS A 205 2.65 0.14 -11.73
N ALA A 206 1.68 0.70 -11.00
CA ALA A 206 1.92 1.55 -9.84
C ALA A 206 2.71 0.86 -8.72
N GLY A 207 2.62 -0.47 -8.62
CA GLY A 207 3.35 -1.26 -7.65
C GLY A 207 4.87 -1.17 -7.81
N CYS A 208 5.36 -1.10 -9.05
CA CYS A 208 6.79 -0.99 -9.35
C CYS A 208 7.21 0.46 -9.67
N HIS A 209 6.38 1.22 -10.40
CA HIS A 209 6.71 2.58 -10.81
C HIS A 209 6.28 3.68 -9.83
N GLY A 210 5.68 3.28 -8.69
CA GLY A 210 5.10 4.20 -7.72
C GLY A 210 3.74 4.73 -8.16
N ALA A 211 2.89 5.09 -7.20
CA ALA A 211 1.54 5.56 -7.47
C ALA A 211 1.50 6.88 -8.25
N SER A 212 2.51 7.73 -8.10
CA SER A 212 2.69 8.97 -8.88
C SER A 212 3.55 8.76 -10.14
N ALA A 213 3.87 7.51 -10.50
CA ALA A 213 4.76 7.15 -11.60
C ALA A 213 6.19 7.73 -11.50
N LYS A 214 6.59 8.31 -10.34
CA LYS A 214 7.92 8.90 -10.08
C LYS A 214 9.01 7.88 -9.76
N GLY A 215 8.70 6.60 -9.96
CA GLY A 215 9.63 5.51 -9.71
C GLY A 215 9.63 5.01 -8.27
N SER A 216 10.33 3.90 -8.08
CA SER A 216 10.59 3.25 -6.80
C SER A 216 11.90 2.46 -6.91
N PRO A 217 12.37 1.79 -5.85
CA PRO A 217 13.49 0.85 -5.96
C PRO A 217 13.26 -0.31 -6.94
N LEU A 218 12.02 -0.56 -7.36
CA LEU A 218 11.64 -1.66 -8.25
C LEU A 218 11.49 -1.25 -9.72
N GLY A 219 11.23 0.04 -10.00
CA GLY A 219 10.99 0.52 -11.36
C GLY A 219 11.28 2.01 -11.53
N PRO A 220 11.63 2.43 -12.76
CA PRO A 220 12.04 3.80 -13.06
C PRO A 220 10.91 4.81 -12.91
N ASP A 221 11.31 6.08 -12.72
CA ASP A 221 10.48 7.26 -12.88
C ASP A 221 10.04 7.37 -14.35
N LEU A 222 8.74 7.39 -14.56
CA LEU A 222 8.08 7.49 -15.87
C LEU A 222 7.63 8.92 -16.20
N THR A 223 7.99 9.92 -15.39
CA THR A 223 7.55 11.32 -15.53
C THR A 223 8.67 12.27 -15.94
N ASN A 224 9.91 11.80 -16.00
CA ASN A 224 11.10 12.65 -16.13
C ASN A 224 11.60 12.84 -17.58
N GLY A 225 10.94 12.22 -18.56
CA GLY A 225 11.32 12.30 -19.98
C GLY A 225 12.57 11.51 -20.37
N LYS A 226 13.15 10.74 -19.44
CA LYS A 226 14.34 9.94 -19.71
C LYS A 226 13.98 8.51 -20.06
N TRP A 227 13.90 8.23 -21.34
CA TRP A 227 13.57 6.91 -21.85
C TRP A 227 14.78 5.98 -21.82
N ARG A 228 14.66 4.85 -21.14
CA ARG A 228 15.70 3.82 -21.05
C ARG A 228 15.57 2.79 -22.16
N TRP A 229 14.35 2.61 -22.64
CA TRP A 229 13.98 1.73 -23.76
C TRP A 229 13.04 2.51 -24.69
N GLY A 230 13.43 2.54 -25.95
CA GLY A 230 12.68 3.27 -26.96
C GLY A 230 12.90 4.79 -26.96
N ASP A 231 12.05 5.48 -27.70
CA ASP A 231 12.14 6.92 -27.96
C ASP A 231 11.08 7.76 -27.22
N GLY A 232 10.20 7.11 -26.45
CA GLY A 232 9.12 7.78 -25.72
C GLY A 232 7.87 8.06 -26.55
N SER A 233 7.82 7.65 -27.79
CA SER A 233 6.58 7.66 -28.57
C SER A 233 5.58 6.64 -28.03
N VAL A 234 4.28 6.91 -28.21
CA VAL A 234 3.21 5.97 -27.80
C VAL A 234 3.43 4.54 -28.32
N PRO A 235 3.79 4.32 -29.60
CA PRO A 235 4.09 3.00 -30.09
C PRO A 235 5.29 2.33 -29.41
N SER A 236 6.33 3.10 -29.11
CA SER A 236 7.53 2.59 -28.42
C SER A 236 7.25 2.21 -26.97
N ILE A 237 6.45 3.02 -26.27
CA ILE A 237 5.99 2.73 -24.89
C ILE A 237 5.12 1.46 -24.91
N ALA A 238 4.16 1.37 -25.84
CA ALA A 238 3.29 0.19 -25.99
C ALA A 238 4.08 -1.09 -26.27
N ALA A 239 5.11 -1.01 -27.12
CA ALA A 239 6.00 -2.13 -27.40
C ALA A 239 6.78 -2.57 -26.16
N THR A 240 7.26 -1.61 -25.34
CA THR A 240 7.97 -1.90 -24.09
C THR A 240 7.04 -2.56 -23.07
N ILE A 241 5.80 -2.07 -22.92
CA ILE A 241 4.79 -2.66 -22.04
C ILE A 241 4.50 -4.11 -22.46
N THR A 242 4.27 -4.32 -23.76
CA THR A 242 3.92 -5.64 -24.32
C THR A 242 5.04 -6.67 -24.12
N LYS A 243 6.29 -6.28 -24.36
CA LYS A 243 7.44 -7.18 -24.26
C LYS A 243 7.95 -7.35 -22.83
N GLY A 244 7.71 -6.36 -21.97
CA GLY A 244 8.38 -6.25 -20.69
C GLY A 244 9.87 -5.94 -20.83
N VAL A 245 10.58 -5.94 -19.71
CA VAL A 245 12.02 -5.71 -19.61
C VAL A 245 12.62 -6.79 -18.69
N PRO A 246 12.91 -7.99 -19.20
CA PRO A 246 13.38 -9.10 -18.35
C PRO A 246 14.72 -8.84 -17.68
N GLN A 247 15.59 -8.05 -18.31
CA GLN A 247 16.93 -7.72 -17.82
C GLN A 247 17.12 -6.19 -17.80
N PRO A 248 16.64 -5.49 -16.77
CA PRO A 248 16.83 -4.05 -16.65
C PRO A 248 18.29 -3.70 -16.33
N LYS A 249 18.75 -2.54 -16.82
CA LYS A 249 20.13 -2.09 -16.63
C LYS A 249 20.44 -1.66 -15.19
N ASP A 250 19.47 -1.05 -14.51
CA ASP A 250 19.68 -0.34 -13.24
C ASP A 250 18.76 -0.81 -12.10
N TYR A 251 17.96 -1.84 -12.33
CA TYR A 251 16.99 -2.35 -11.36
C TYR A 251 17.19 -3.86 -11.14
N ARG A 252 16.96 -4.33 -9.93
CA ARG A 252 17.14 -5.75 -9.59
C ARG A 252 16.01 -6.63 -10.12
N SER A 253 14.83 -6.06 -10.29
CA SER A 253 13.64 -6.80 -10.75
C SER A 253 13.32 -6.46 -12.19
N GLY A 254 13.12 -7.47 -13.01
CA GLY A 254 12.64 -7.30 -14.38
C GLY A 254 11.17 -6.87 -14.40
N MET A 255 10.79 -6.13 -15.43
CA MET A 255 9.40 -5.85 -15.73
C MET A 255 8.83 -7.02 -16.53
N PRO A 256 7.83 -7.76 -16.01
CA PRO A 256 7.19 -8.80 -16.81
C PRO A 256 6.39 -8.20 -17.97
N PRO A 257 6.12 -8.96 -19.04
CA PRO A 257 5.21 -8.54 -20.10
C PRO A 257 3.90 -8.02 -19.52
N MET A 258 3.43 -6.85 -19.99
CA MET A 258 2.21 -6.18 -19.53
C MET A 258 2.13 -5.96 -18.02
N GLY A 259 3.29 -5.87 -17.33
CA GLY A 259 3.33 -5.77 -15.87
C GLY A 259 2.85 -7.03 -15.13
N GLY A 260 2.73 -8.16 -15.84
CA GLY A 260 2.15 -9.41 -15.30
C GLY A 260 0.62 -9.50 -15.41
N ALA A 261 -0.05 -8.48 -15.95
CA ALA A 261 -1.49 -8.48 -16.17
C ALA A 261 -1.88 -9.10 -17.53
N GLN A 262 -3.15 -9.48 -17.67
CA GLN A 262 -3.70 -9.88 -18.95
C GLN A 262 -4.43 -8.69 -19.62
N LEU A 263 -3.71 -7.93 -20.42
CA LEU A 263 -4.20 -6.74 -21.08
C LEU A 263 -4.47 -6.99 -22.56
N THR A 264 -5.55 -6.39 -23.07
CA THR A 264 -5.81 -6.35 -24.50
C THR A 264 -4.89 -5.34 -25.20
N PRO A 265 -4.72 -5.41 -26.54
CA PRO A 265 -3.97 -4.39 -27.27
C PRO A 265 -4.48 -2.96 -27.03
N THR A 266 -5.79 -2.79 -26.88
CA THR A 266 -6.42 -1.49 -26.55
C THR A 266 -6.02 -1.01 -25.15
N ASP A 267 -5.94 -1.91 -24.18
CA ASP A 267 -5.52 -1.57 -22.82
C ASP A 267 -4.04 -1.16 -22.76
N VAL A 268 -3.19 -1.85 -23.52
CA VAL A 268 -1.77 -1.51 -23.65
C VAL A 268 -1.60 -0.14 -24.32
N LEU A 269 -2.40 0.16 -25.34
CA LEU A 269 -2.37 1.47 -25.99
C LEU A 269 -2.79 2.57 -25.01
N ALA A 270 -3.89 2.38 -24.29
CA ALA A 270 -4.35 3.33 -23.27
C ALA A 270 -3.28 3.59 -22.16
N LEU A 271 -2.61 2.54 -21.70
CA LEU A 271 -1.48 2.68 -20.76
C LEU A 271 -0.33 3.50 -21.37
N ALA A 272 0.00 3.25 -22.64
CA ALA A 272 1.05 4.00 -23.34
C ALA A 272 0.67 5.49 -23.48
N ASP A 273 -0.59 5.78 -23.77
CA ASP A 273 -1.14 7.14 -23.86
C ASP A 273 -1.01 7.87 -22.49
N TYR A 274 -1.37 7.20 -21.41
CA TYR A 274 -1.24 7.75 -20.07
C TYR A 274 0.22 8.02 -19.71
N ILE A 275 1.14 7.08 -19.93
CA ILE A 275 2.57 7.26 -19.65
C ILE A 275 3.15 8.37 -20.52
N TRP A 276 2.76 8.48 -21.78
CA TRP A 276 3.14 9.58 -22.64
C TRP A 276 2.66 10.92 -22.05
N ALA A 277 1.40 10.99 -21.65
CA ALA A 277 0.77 12.17 -21.07
C ALA A 277 1.49 12.66 -19.80
N LEU A 278 1.90 11.73 -18.91
CA LEU A 278 2.68 12.03 -17.71
C LEU A 278 4.00 12.75 -18.03
N ASN A 279 4.64 12.41 -19.14
CA ASN A 279 5.90 13.04 -19.55
C ASN A 279 5.73 14.41 -20.20
N HIS A 280 4.52 14.75 -20.65
CA HIS A 280 4.22 15.99 -21.36
C HIS A 280 3.40 17.00 -20.53
N GLN A 281 3.20 16.76 -19.24
CA GLN A 281 2.42 17.62 -18.33
C GLN A 281 2.93 19.06 -18.24
N ASN A 282 4.21 19.31 -18.46
CA ASN A 282 4.83 20.62 -18.29
C ASN A 282 5.28 21.27 -19.61
N GLY A 283 4.65 20.92 -20.73
CA GLY A 283 4.99 21.52 -22.04
C GLY A 283 6.39 21.17 -22.56
N ARG A 284 6.92 20.01 -22.19
CA ARG A 284 8.20 19.48 -22.68
C ARG A 284 8.01 18.69 -23.96
#